data_f1e8235905bb9ad9e30838081caba443
#
_entry.id   f1e8235905bb9ad9e30838081caba443
#
_cell.length_a   1.000
_cell.length_b   1.000
_cell.length_c   1.000
_cell.angle_alpha   90.00
_cell.angle_beta   90.00
_cell.angle_gamma   90.00
#
_symmetry.space_group_name_H-M   'P 1'
#
loop_
_entity.id
_entity.type
_entity.pdbx_description
1 polymer ?
#
loop_
_entity_poly.entity_id
_entity_poly.type
_entity_poly.pdbx_seq_one_letter_code
_entity_poly.pdbx_strand_id
1 'polypeptide(L)'
;MAIRFLTILLSTFFLTSFVHAQEHVLERSDWKKFFSDLRAEGAIVISDERQAEHALLVFGQERAAKRYSPASTFKLPHTLFALDADAVRDEFQVFRWDGVKRSFAGHNQDQDLRSAMRNSAVWVYELFAKEIGEDKARRYLKQIDYGNADPSTIKGDYWIDGNLEISAHEQISFLRKLYRNQLPFKVEHQRLVKDLM
;
A
#
# COMPACT_ATOMS: atom_id res chain seq x y z
N MET A 1 27.67 -11.15 65.21
CA MET A 1 26.22 -11.19 64.97
C MET A 1 25.93 -10.22 63.81
N ALA A 2 25.91 -10.69 62.60
CA ALA A 2 25.80 -9.85 61.37
C ALA A 2 24.41 -10.02 60.79
N ILE A 3 23.60 -8.94 60.77
CA ILE A 3 22.24 -8.89 60.24
C ILE A 3 22.37 -8.60 58.71
N ARG A 4 21.99 -9.59 57.89
CA ARG A 4 21.90 -9.38 56.42
C ARG A 4 20.51 -8.84 56.10
N PHE A 5 20.48 -7.60 55.57
CA PHE A 5 19.27 -7.03 54.97
C PHE A 5 19.05 -7.63 53.57
N LEU A 6 17.95 -8.32 53.38
CA LEU A 6 17.49 -8.84 52.10
C LEU A 6 16.61 -7.77 51.43
N THR A 7 17.16 -7.08 50.41
CA THR A 7 16.38 -6.10 49.65
C THR A 7 15.60 -6.85 48.58
N ILE A 8 14.28 -6.94 48.73
CA ILE A 8 13.37 -7.50 47.71
C ILE A 8 13.06 -6.37 46.71
N LEU A 9 13.59 -6.50 45.49
CA LEU A 9 13.27 -5.62 44.37
C LEU A 9 11.95 -6.08 43.75
N LEU A 10 10.86 -5.35 44.02
CA LEU A 10 9.54 -5.59 43.40
C LEU A 10 9.56 -4.93 42.02
N SER A 11 9.79 -5.70 40.94
CA SER A 11 9.64 -5.24 39.57
C SER A 11 8.14 -5.26 39.20
N THR A 12 7.52 -4.08 39.20
CA THR A 12 6.17 -3.89 38.66
C THR A 12 6.21 -3.95 37.14
N PHE A 13 5.79 -5.07 36.59
CA PHE A 13 5.52 -5.18 35.16
C PHE A 13 4.26 -4.36 34.81
N PHE A 14 4.42 -3.19 34.23
CA PHE A 14 3.32 -2.49 33.60
C PHE A 14 2.94 -3.23 32.30
N LEU A 15 1.89 -4.06 32.34
CA LEU A 15 1.21 -4.53 31.14
C LEU A 15 0.49 -3.33 30.52
N THR A 16 1.08 -2.69 29.53
CA THR A 16 0.36 -1.77 28.66
C THR A 16 -0.54 -2.61 27.75
N SER A 17 -1.80 -2.75 28.15
CA SER A 17 -2.84 -3.27 27.27
C SER A 17 -3.00 -2.30 26.12
N PHE A 18 -2.49 -2.67 24.93
CA PHE A 18 -2.87 -2.01 23.69
C PHE A 18 -4.36 -2.29 23.46
N VAL A 19 -5.20 -1.36 23.88
CA VAL A 19 -6.60 -1.33 23.46
C VAL A 19 -6.57 -1.06 21.95
N HIS A 20 -6.69 -2.11 21.15
CA HIS A 20 -7.04 -1.95 19.74
C HIS A 20 -8.44 -1.33 19.75
N ALA A 21 -8.53 -0.04 19.45
CA ALA A 21 -9.81 0.58 19.18
C ALA A 21 -10.44 -0.20 18.02
N GLN A 22 -11.57 -0.87 18.32
CA GLN A 22 -12.30 -1.62 17.32
C GLN A 22 -12.80 -0.61 16.29
N GLU A 23 -12.38 -0.77 15.04
CA GLU A 23 -12.75 0.14 13.96
C GLU A 23 -14.26 0.10 13.78
N HIS A 24 -14.91 1.26 13.88
CA HIS A 24 -16.35 1.35 13.74
C HIS A 24 -16.74 1.30 12.26
N VAL A 25 -17.36 0.21 11.84
CA VAL A 25 -17.83 0.00 10.45
C VAL A 25 -19.30 0.36 10.35
N LEU A 26 -19.64 1.28 9.45
CA LEU A 26 -20.99 1.66 9.11
C LEU A 26 -21.35 1.12 7.72
N GLU A 27 -22.27 0.15 7.69
CA GLU A 27 -22.78 -0.40 6.42
C GLU A 27 -23.67 0.63 5.71
N ARG A 28 -23.40 0.89 4.43
CA ARG A 28 -24.07 1.84 3.58
C ARG A 28 -24.93 1.15 2.51
N SER A 29 -25.95 0.43 2.95
CA SER A 29 -26.88 -0.28 2.06
C SER A 29 -27.62 0.66 1.08
N ASP A 30 -27.77 1.95 1.44
CA ASP A 30 -28.31 3.00 0.58
C ASP A 30 -27.50 3.23 -0.71
N TRP A 31 -26.22 2.83 -0.74
CA TRP A 31 -25.37 2.95 -1.92
C TRP A 31 -25.62 1.84 -2.97
N LYS A 32 -26.43 0.84 -2.67
CA LYS A 32 -26.79 -0.23 -3.60
C LYS A 32 -27.29 0.31 -4.95
N LYS A 33 -28.04 1.40 -4.93
CA LYS A 33 -28.59 2.05 -6.13
C LYS A 33 -27.53 2.41 -7.17
N PHE A 34 -26.34 2.86 -6.74
CA PHE A 34 -25.27 3.28 -7.65
C PHE A 34 -24.74 2.12 -8.50
N PHE A 35 -24.88 0.89 -8.03
CA PHE A 35 -24.48 -0.31 -8.74
C PHE A 35 -25.63 -0.93 -9.52
N SER A 36 -26.85 -0.99 -8.91
CA SER A 36 -28.03 -1.59 -9.56
C SER A 36 -28.42 -0.83 -10.84
N ASP A 37 -28.35 0.49 -10.83
CA ASP A 37 -28.70 1.33 -11.98
C ASP A 37 -27.75 1.08 -13.18
N LEU A 38 -26.50 0.70 -12.89
CA LEU A 38 -25.49 0.37 -13.89
C LEU A 38 -25.43 -1.13 -14.22
N ARG A 39 -26.25 -1.96 -13.58
CA ARG A 39 -26.20 -3.44 -13.63
C ARG A 39 -24.79 -3.96 -13.34
N ALA A 40 -24.09 -3.34 -12.39
CA ALA A 40 -22.72 -3.65 -12.01
C ALA A 40 -22.67 -4.22 -10.59
N GLU A 41 -21.63 -4.97 -10.30
CA GLU A 41 -21.26 -5.38 -8.95
C GLU A 41 -20.04 -4.61 -8.48
N GLY A 42 -20.05 -4.18 -7.22
CA GLY A 42 -18.92 -3.41 -6.67
C GLY A 42 -18.95 -3.35 -5.16
N ALA A 43 -17.91 -2.74 -4.61
CA ALA A 43 -17.84 -2.37 -3.20
C ALA A 43 -17.27 -0.94 -3.09
N ILE A 44 -17.64 -0.25 -2.02
CA ILE A 44 -17.07 1.06 -1.68
C ILE A 44 -16.63 1.00 -0.23
N VAL A 45 -15.40 1.43 0.03
CA VAL A 45 -14.87 1.61 1.39
C VAL A 45 -14.33 3.03 1.49
N ILE A 46 -14.87 3.82 2.41
CA ILE A 46 -14.43 5.21 2.65
C ILE A 46 -13.98 5.34 4.09
N SER A 47 -12.78 5.90 4.29
CA SER A 47 -12.27 6.34 5.59
C SER A 47 -12.18 7.86 5.61
N ASP A 48 -12.90 8.50 6.53
CA ASP A 48 -12.78 9.95 6.76
C ASP A 48 -11.83 10.21 7.94
N GLU A 49 -10.59 10.54 7.61
CA GLU A 49 -9.52 10.78 8.60
C GLU A 49 -9.58 12.18 9.24
N ARG A 50 -10.55 13.01 8.89
CA ARG A 50 -10.73 14.37 9.46
C ARG A 50 -11.42 14.33 10.83
N GLN A 51 -12.11 13.25 11.14
CA GLN A 51 -12.88 13.10 12.38
C GLN A 51 -12.09 12.30 13.42
N ALA A 52 -12.28 12.63 14.70
CA ALA A 52 -11.61 11.93 15.81
C ALA A 52 -12.08 10.48 15.95
N GLU A 53 -13.36 10.22 15.67
CA GLU A 53 -13.92 8.87 15.59
C GLU A 53 -13.90 8.41 14.15
N HIS A 54 -12.91 7.58 13.81
CA HIS A 54 -12.74 7.05 12.46
C HIS A 54 -13.73 5.92 12.22
N ALA A 55 -14.79 6.20 11.45
CA ALA A 55 -15.69 5.19 10.94
C ALA A 55 -15.30 4.84 9.50
N LEU A 56 -15.31 3.54 9.19
CA LEU A 56 -15.33 3.07 7.81
C LEU A 56 -16.76 3.02 7.30
N LEU A 57 -17.05 3.79 6.26
CA LEU A 57 -18.29 3.65 5.51
C LEU A 57 -18.11 2.56 4.46
N VAL A 58 -18.89 1.50 4.52
CA VAL A 58 -18.72 0.33 3.65
C VAL A 58 -20.03 -0.01 2.95
N PHE A 59 -19.93 -0.26 1.65
CA PHE A 59 -20.96 -0.93 0.88
C PHE A 59 -20.36 -2.21 0.27
N GLY A 60 -21.10 -3.31 0.32
CA GLY A 60 -20.65 -4.59 -0.23
C GLY A 60 -19.53 -5.22 0.58
N GLN A 61 -19.73 -5.40 1.88
CA GLN A 61 -18.75 -5.86 2.86
C GLN A 61 -18.01 -7.13 2.43
N GLU A 62 -18.73 -8.14 1.93
CA GLU A 62 -18.11 -9.40 1.47
C GLU A 62 -17.13 -9.15 0.32
N ARG A 63 -17.54 -8.34 -0.66
CA ARG A 63 -16.69 -7.99 -1.81
C ARG A 63 -15.50 -7.10 -1.38
N ALA A 64 -15.72 -6.19 -0.44
CA ALA A 64 -14.66 -5.33 0.11
C ALA A 64 -13.58 -6.12 0.86
N ALA A 65 -13.93 -7.26 1.45
CA ALA A 65 -13.00 -8.17 2.13
C ALA A 65 -12.27 -9.13 1.16
N LYS A 66 -12.82 -9.36 -0.03
CA LYS A 66 -12.20 -10.24 -1.03
C LYS A 66 -10.98 -9.55 -1.65
N ARG A 67 -9.90 -10.32 -1.84
CA ARG A 67 -8.66 -9.85 -2.48
C ARG A 67 -8.77 -9.96 -4.00
N TYR A 68 -8.14 -8.98 -4.67
CA TYR A 68 -8.03 -8.87 -6.12
C TYR A 68 -6.63 -8.37 -6.48
N SER A 69 -6.21 -8.53 -7.73
CA SER A 69 -5.00 -7.89 -8.24
C SER A 69 -5.06 -6.38 -7.99
N PRO A 70 -4.02 -5.78 -7.37
CA PRO A 70 -3.99 -4.34 -7.10
C PRO A 70 -3.86 -3.48 -8.35
N ALA A 71 -3.40 -4.04 -9.45
CA ALA A 71 -3.15 -3.32 -10.69
C ALA A 71 -2.39 -2.00 -10.45
N SER A 72 -2.81 -0.90 -11.07
CA SER A 72 -2.12 0.39 -10.98
C SER A 72 -2.11 1.04 -9.58
N THR A 73 -2.94 0.58 -8.64
CA THR A 73 -2.86 1.08 -7.25
C THR A 73 -1.57 0.65 -6.57
N PHE A 74 -0.95 -0.43 -7.03
CA PHE A 74 0.33 -0.92 -6.53
C PHE A 74 1.50 0.04 -6.81
N LYS A 75 1.36 0.98 -7.73
CA LYS A 75 2.42 1.96 -8.00
C LYS A 75 2.83 2.77 -6.76
N LEU A 76 1.92 2.98 -5.81
CA LEU A 76 2.21 3.70 -4.57
C LEU A 76 3.23 2.95 -3.70
N PRO A 77 2.96 1.70 -3.24
CA PRO A 77 3.96 0.96 -2.48
C PRO A 77 5.20 0.63 -3.34
N HIS A 78 5.03 0.39 -4.62
CA HIS A 78 6.16 0.06 -5.51
C HIS A 78 7.16 1.23 -5.61
N THR A 79 6.68 2.47 -5.66
CA THR A 79 7.54 3.68 -5.63
C THR A 79 8.29 3.77 -4.29
N LEU A 80 7.64 3.46 -3.16
CA LEU A 80 8.33 3.39 -1.86
C LEU A 80 9.44 2.36 -1.87
N PHE A 81 9.17 1.16 -2.42
CA PHE A 81 10.15 0.09 -2.52
C PHE A 81 11.33 0.48 -3.40
N ALA A 82 11.06 1.13 -4.54
CA ALA A 82 12.09 1.56 -5.47
C ALA A 82 13.03 2.63 -4.88
N LEU A 83 12.46 3.59 -4.14
CA LEU A 83 13.23 4.61 -3.42
C LEU A 83 14.04 4.03 -2.26
N ASP A 84 13.47 3.10 -1.48
CA ASP A 84 14.15 2.49 -0.34
C ASP A 84 15.22 1.47 -0.76
N ALA A 85 15.03 0.86 -1.93
CA ALA A 85 15.98 -0.08 -2.52
C ALA A 85 17.11 0.58 -3.30
N ASP A 86 17.12 1.92 -3.39
CA ASP A 86 18.00 2.72 -4.25
C ASP A 86 17.90 2.37 -5.76
N ALA A 87 16.81 1.70 -6.17
CA ALA A 87 16.48 1.46 -7.58
C ALA A 87 16.09 2.76 -8.31
N VAL A 88 15.62 3.75 -7.54
CA VAL A 88 15.35 5.11 -7.97
C VAL A 88 16.04 6.08 -7.03
N ARG A 89 16.85 6.97 -7.58
CA ARG A 89 17.60 7.96 -6.78
C ARG A 89 16.71 9.07 -6.27
N ASP A 90 15.89 9.65 -7.12
CA ASP A 90 15.03 10.82 -6.85
C ASP A 90 13.91 10.93 -7.88
N GLU A 91 13.00 11.90 -7.68
CA GLU A 91 11.85 12.13 -8.56
C GLU A 91 12.22 12.64 -9.96
N PHE A 92 13.42 13.17 -10.15
CA PHE A 92 13.91 13.75 -11.41
C PHE A 92 14.69 12.74 -12.25
N GLN A 93 14.93 11.54 -11.74
CA GLN A 93 15.61 10.48 -12.50
C GLN A 93 14.81 10.17 -13.77
N VAL A 94 15.47 10.30 -14.92
CA VAL A 94 14.84 10.02 -16.22
C VAL A 94 14.99 8.56 -16.59
N PHE A 95 13.88 7.90 -16.86
CA PHE A 95 13.78 6.57 -17.46
C PHE A 95 13.60 6.75 -18.97
N ARG A 96 14.60 6.34 -19.73
CA ARG A 96 14.59 6.49 -21.20
C ARG A 96 13.62 5.50 -21.80
N TRP A 97 12.79 6.01 -22.74
CA TRP A 97 11.87 5.18 -23.49
C TRP A 97 12.65 4.16 -24.34
N ASP A 98 12.19 2.92 -24.30
CA ASP A 98 12.79 1.77 -25.01
C ASP A 98 12.46 1.72 -26.52
N GLY A 99 11.72 2.70 -27.05
CA GLY A 99 11.28 2.75 -28.43
C GLY A 99 10.09 1.83 -28.75
N VAL A 100 9.63 1.04 -27.79
CA VAL A 100 8.48 0.13 -27.99
C VAL A 100 7.18 0.94 -27.96
N LYS A 101 6.45 0.93 -29.09
CA LYS A 101 5.16 1.62 -29.19
C LYS A 101 4.06 0.88 -28.45
N ARG A 102 3.51 1.51 -27.41
CA ARG A 102 2.40 1.01 -26.60
C ARG A 102 1.10 1.73 -26.98
N SER A 103 -0.05 1.15 -26.62
CA SER A 103 -1.38 1.69 -26.96
C SER A 103 -1.66 3.07 -26.34
N PHE A 104 -1.13 3.33 -25.13
CA PHE A 104 -1.27 4.64 -24.49
C PHE A 104 -0.13 5.57 -24.93
N ALA A 105 -0.47 6.69 -25.56
CA ALA A 105 0.52 7.65 -26.10
C ALA A 105 1.49 8.16 -25.02
N GLY A 106 1.02 8.40 -23.79
CA GLY A 106 1.84 8.83 -22.67
C GLY A 106 2.92 7.83 -22.23
N HIS A 107 2.84 6.57 -22.68
CA HIS A 107 3.87 5.55 -22.42
C HIS A 107 5.03 5.60 -23.41
N ASN A 108 4.87 6.29 -24.54
CA ASN A 108 5.81 6.28 -25.67
C ASN A 108 6.76 7.48 -25.63
N GLN A 109 7.31 7.76 -24.46
CA GLN A 109 8.24 8.85 -24.22
C GLN A 109 9.08 8.58 -22.98
N ASP A 110 10.16 9.33 -22.79
CA ASP A 110 10.92 9.32 -21.54
C ASP A 110 10.01 9.67 -20.35
N GLN A 111 10.26 9.06 -19.21
CA GLN A 111 9.50 9.27 -17.98
C GLN A 111 10.45 9.70 -16.84
N ASP A 112 9.93 10.46 -15.91
CA ASP A 112 10.41 10.58 -14.54
C ASP A 112 9.38 9.94 -13.59
N LEU A 113 9.58 10.01 -12.27
CA LEU A 113 8.61 9.41 -11.33
C LEU A 113 7.23 10.06 -11.44
N ARG A 114 7.15 11.38 -11.64
CA ARG A 114 5.86 12.10 -11.74
C ARG A 114 5.09 11.69 -12.98
N SER A 115 5.73 11.69 -14.11
CA SER A 115 5.11 11.30 -15.37
C SER A 115 4.79 9.80 -15.39
N ALA A 116 5.64 8.95 -14.85
CA ALA A 116 5.39 7.52 -14.77
C ALA A 116 4.16 7.19 -13.89
N MET A 117 3.99 7.88 -12.76
CA MET A 117 2.81 7.76 -11.90
C MET A 117 1.57 8.28 -12.63
N ARG A 118 1.59 9.52 -13.11
CA ARG A 118 0.47 10.18 -13.80
C ARG A 118 0.00 9.43 -15.04
N ASN A 119 0.94 8.95 -15.86
CA ASN A 119 0.64 8.20 -17.08
C ASN A 119 0.39 6.72 -16.82
N SER A 120 0.55 6.27 -15.58
CA SER A 120 0.48 4.85 -15.23
C SER A 120 1.42 3.98 -16.07
N ALA A 121 2.66 4.46 -16.33
CA ALA A 121 3.62 3.85 -17.25
C ALA A 121 4.17 2.51 -16.71
N VAL A 122 3.48 1.41 -17.02
CA VAL A 122 3.78 0.06 -16.50
C VAL A 122 5.24 -0.33 -16.72
N TRP A 123 5.80 -0.05 -17.90
CA TRP A 123 7.17 -0.42 -18.24
C TRP A 123 8.24 0.17 -17.29
N VAL A 124 7.99 1.36 -16.72
CA VAL A 124 8.88 1.95 -15.70
C VAL A 124 8.85 1.11 -14.42
N TYR A 125 7.67 0.68 -14.02
CA TYR A 125 7.50 -0.14 -12.82
C TYR A 125 8.00 -1.57 -13.00
N GLU A 126 8.02 -2.08 -14.23
CA GLU A 126 8.71 -3.34 -14.58
C GLU A 126 10.23 -3.23 -14.37
N LEU A 127 10.84 -2.06 -14.70
CA LEU A 127 12.24 -1.80 -14.37
C LEU A 127 12.48 -1.84 -12.85
N PHE A 128 11.58 -1.23 -12.07
CA PHE A 128 11.67 -1.28 -10.60
C PHE A 128 11.57 -2.71 -10.06
N ALA A 129 10.59 -3.48 -10.55
CA ALA A 129 10.41 -4.88 -10.15
C ALA A 129 11.66 -5.70 -10.43
N LYS A 130 12.29 -5.51 -11.59
CA LYS A 130 13.52 -6.20 -11.98
C LYS A 130 14.69 -5.85 -11.08
N GLU A 131 14.87 -4.56 -10.75
CA GLU A 131 15.96 -4.08 -9.91
C GLU A 131 15.80 -4.50 -8.45
N ILE A 132 14.57 -4.43 -7.91
CA ILE A 132 14.24 -4.81 -6.54
C ILE A 132 14.38 -6.33 -6.35
N GLY A 133 13.91 -7.12 -7.31
CA GLY A 133 13.87 -8.58 -7.25
C GLY A 133 12.77 -9.12 -6.31
N GLU A 134 12.38 -10.38 -6.55
CA GLU A 134 11.24 -11.01 -5.86
C GLU A 134 11.43 -11.10 -4.34
N ASP A 135 12.61 -11.54 -3.87
CA ASP A 135 12.86 -11.72 -2.44
C ASP A 135 12.76 -10.41 -1.65
N LYS A 136 13.28 -9.31 -2.21
CA LYS A 136 13.21 -7.98 -1.57
C LYS A 136 11.80 -7.44 -1.62
N ALA A 137 11.10 -7.61 -2.75
CA ALA A 137 9.69 -7.25 -2.88
C ALA A 137 8.82 -7.99 -1.85
N ARG A 138 9.03 -9.29 -1.66
CA ARG A 138 8.32 -10.11 -0.65
C ARG A 138 8.56 -9.59 0.77
N ARG A 139 9.78 -9.21 1.10
CA ARG A 139 10.10 -8.62 2.41
C ARG A 139 9.36 -7.31 2.63
N TYR A 140 9.38 -6.40 1.66
CA TYR A 140 8.68 -5.13 1.72
C TYR A 140 7.17 -5.30 1.88
N LEU A 141 6.56 -6.18 1.06
CA LEU A 141 5.12 -6.48 1.14
C LEU A 141 4.72 -6.97 2.54
N LYS A 142 5.50 -7.87 3.13
CA LYS A 142 5.29 -8.36 4.51
C LYS A 142 5.45 -7.26 5.55
N GLN A 143 6.46 -6.38 5.40
CA GLN A 143 6.71 -5.29 6.34
C GLN A 143 5.57 -4.27 6.43
N ILE A 144 4.83 -4.08 5.33
CA ILE A 144 3.71 -3.14 5.27
C ILE A 144 2.33 -3.81 5.37
N ASP A 145 2.27 -5.12 5.58
CA ASP A 145 1.04 -5.93 5.61
C ASP A 145 0.19 -5.76 4.34
N TYR A 146 0.81 -5.85 3.16
CA TYR A 146 0.13 -5.62 1.88
C TYR A 146 -0.46 -6.90 1.31
N GLY A 147 -1.77 -7.08 1.48
CA GLY A 147 -2.52 -8.19 0.91
C GLY A 147 -1.97 -9.58 1.26
N ASN A 148 -1.83 -10.45 0.27
CA ASN A 148 -1.24 -11.78 0.44
C ASN A 148 0.30 -11.79 0.47
N ALA A 149 0.94 -10.65 0.23
CA ALA A 149 2.38 -10.47 0.17
C ALA A 149 3.11 -11.44 -0.78
N ASP A 150 2.45 -11.81 -1.89
CA ASP A 150 3.00 -12.75 -2.87
C ASP A 150 3.41 -12.07 -4.20
N PRO A 151 4.69 -11.72 -4.40
CA PRO A 151 5.20 -11.11 -5.62
C PRO A 151 5.58 -12.14 -6.69
N SER A 152 5.17 -13.39 -6.56
CA SER A 152 5.50 -14.40 -7.57
C SER A 152 4.76 -14.17 -8.88
N THR A 153 5.46 -14.38 -9.98
CA THR A 153 4.93 -14.15 -11.32
C THR A 153 5.75 -14.92 -12.36
N ILE A 154 5.14 -15.24 -13.48
CA ILE A 154 5.84 -15.78 -14.66
C ILE A 154 6.33 -14.65 -15.57
N LYS A 155 5.67 -13.47 -15.56
CA LYS A 155 5.90 -12.38 -16.52
C LYS A 155 6.64 -11.17 -15.97
N GLY A 156 6.85 -11.07 -14.65
CA GLY A 156 7.54 -9.93 -14.02
C GLY A 156 6.63 -8.83 -13.48
N ASP A 157 5.37 -8.83 -13.81
CA ASP A 157 4.35 -7.84 -13.42
C ASP A 157 3.37 -8.41 -12.39
N TYR A 158 3.90 -8.92 -11.28
CA TYR A 158 3.19 -9.64 -10.22
C TYR A 158 1.98 -8.89 -9.64
N TRP A 159 1.86 -7.60 -9.88
CA TRP A 159 0.74 -6.73 -9.44
C TRP A 159 -0.38 -6.58 -10.48
N ILE A 160 -0.22 -7.14 -11.69
CA ILE A 160 -1.23 -7.13 -12.76
C ILE A 160 -1.68 -8.56 -13.05
N ASP A 161 -0.75 -9.37 -13.61
CA ASP A 161 -1.00 -10.74 -14.06
C ASP A 161 -0.35 -11.81 -13.16
N GLY A 162 0.23 -11.41 -12.03
CA GLY A 162 0.86 -12.32 -11.07
C GLY A 162 -0.06 -12.66 -9.89
N ASN A 163 0.56 -13.11 -8.79
CA ASN A 163 -0.14 -13.65 -7.64
C ASN A 163 -0.41 -12.63 -6.52
N LEU A 164 0.03 -11.37 -6.66
CA LEU A 164 -0.22 -10.35 -5.65
C LEU A 164 -1.70 -9.94 -5.66
N GLU A 165 -2.32 -10.07 -4.51
CA GLU A 165 -3.72 -9.70 -4.30
C GLU A 165 -3.90 -8.89 -3.01
N ILE A 166 -4.85 -7.96 -3.03
CA ILE A 166 -5.20 -7.11 -1.88
C ILE A 166 -6.70 -6.82 -1.87
N SER A 167 -7.28 -6.70 -0.69
CA SER A 167 -8.68 -6.30 -0.50
C SER A 167 -8.83 -4.78 -0.37
N ALA A 168 -10.05 -4.26 -0.53
CA ALA A 168 -10.33 -2.84 -0.35
C ALA A 168 -10.05 -2.38 1.10
N HIS A 169 -10.31 -3.22 2.09
CA HIS A 169 -9.98 -2.92 3.49
C HIS A 169 -8.47 -2.82 3.72
N GLU A 170 -7.70 -3.75 3.18
CA GLU A 170 -6.24 -3.73 3.28
C GLU A 170 -5.63 -2.51 2.55
N GLN A 171 -6.21 -2.11 1.39
CA GLN A 171 -5.81 -0.88 0.69
C GLN A 171 -6.03 0.37 1.56
N ILE A 172 -7.18 0.48 2.23
CA ILE A 172 -7.45 1.59 3.15
C ILE A 172 -6.44 1.57 4.31
N SER A 173 -6.14 0.40 4.88
CA SER A 173 -5.13 0.27 5.94
C SER A 173 -3.76 0.77 5.48
N PHE A 174 -3.30 0.36 4.29
CA PHE A 174 -2.05 0.84 3.70
C PHE A 174 -2.07 2.36 3.50
N LEU A 175 -3.13 2.91 2.89
CA LEU A 175 -3.25 4.35 2.62
C LEU A 175 -3.25 5.19 3.90
N ARG A 176 -3.89 4.72 4.97
CA ARG A 176 -3.86 5.36 6.29
C ARG A 176 -2.44 5.39 6.87
N LYS A 177 -1.72 4.26 6.83
CA LYS A 177 -0.32 4.20 7.28
C LYS A 177 0.55 5.16 6.46
N LEU A 178 0.38 5.22 5.13
CA LEU A 178 1.09 6.16 4.25
C LEU A 178 0.74 7.62 4.59
N TYR A 179 -0.53 7.94 4.73
CA TYR A 179 -0.99 9.30 5.07
C TYR A 179 -0.33 9.80 6.35
N ARG A 180 -0.27 8.96 7.39
CA ARG A 180 0.29 9.26 8.71
C ARG A 180 1.81 9.12 8.79
N ASN A 181 2.52 8.79 7.71
CA ASN A 181 3.95 8.46 7.68
C ASN A 181 4.34 7.34 8.68
N GLN A 182 3.50 6.32 8.79
CA GLN A 182 3.67 5.19 9.71
C GLN A 182 4.20 3.92 9.04
N LEU A 183 4.49 3.97 7.74
CA LEU A 183 5.14 2.85 7.04
C LEU A 183 6.63 2.78 7.42
N PRO A 184 7.26 1.59 7.37
CA PRO A 184 8.66 1.39 7.76
C PRO A 184 9.65 1.87 6.68
N PHE A 185 9.43 3.08 6.15
CA PHE A 185 10.26 3.75 5.16
C PHE A 185 10.62 5.15 5.64
N LYS A 186 11.66 5.74 5.07
CA LYS A 186 12.02 7.13 5.33
C LYS A 186 10.81 8.05 5.14
N VAL A 187 10.63 9.01 6.04
CA VAL A 187 9.47 9.94 6.00
C VAL A 187 9.48 10.77 4.72
N GLU A 188 10.67 11.14 4.23
CA GLU A 188 10.83 11.86 2.96
C GLU A 188 10.33 11.05 1.76
N HIS A 189 10.55 9.74 1.71
CA HIS A 189 10.01 8.86 0.67
C HIS A 189 8.48 8.79 0.74
N GLN A 190 7.92 8.67 1.94
CA GLN A 190 6.47 8.65 2.14
C GLN A 190 5.82 9.99 1.74
N ARG A 191 6.47 11.11 2.04
CA ARG A 191 6.01 12.44 1.61
C ARG A 191 6.08 12.59 0.09
N LEU A 192 7.18 12.17 -0.52
CA LEU A 192 7.32 12.20 -1.98
C LEU A 192 6.23 11.38 -2.67
N VAL A 193 5.97 10.14 -2.22
CA VAL A 193 4.91 9.31 -2.82
C VAL A 193 3.54 9.98 -2.71
N LYS A 194 3.22 10.65 -1.60
CA LYS A 194 1.98 11.41 -1.45
C LYS A 194 1.90 12.62 -2.39
N ASP A 195 3.03 13.26 -2.67
CA ASP A 195 3.11 14.38 -3.60
C ASP A 195 3.00 13.96 -5.08
N LEU A 196 3.33 12.70 -5.37
CA LEU A 196 3.21 12.11 -6.71
C LEU A 196 1.77 11.66 -7.04
N MET A 197 0.89 11.49 -6.01
CA MET A 197 -0.51 11.05 -6.17
C MET A 197 -1.39 12.13 -6.79
#